data_a786c6458cb52c409522687fee498a25
#
_entry.id   a786c6458cb52c409522687fee498a25
#
_cell.length_a   1.000
_cell.length_b   1.000
_cell.length_c   1.000
_cell.angle_alpha   90.00
_cell.angle_beta   90.00
_cell.angle_gamma   90.00
#
_symmetry.space_group_name_H-M   'P 1'
#
loop_
_entity.id
_entity.type
_entity.pdbx_description
1 polymer ?
#
loop_
_entity_poly.entity_id
_entity_poly.type
_entity_poly.pdbx_seq_one_letter_code
_entity_poly.pdbx_strand_id
1 'polypeptide(L)'
;MYETFRYRYLHAGVGLAANLCADAYRTDVPPPPPALLIYRSLYLRLPADRTPYWLEAAWLAFGASLHAKQLVDGQALVLDVEAFTYPGADYRAEVGALALDGWIHRRFGLAPCGASVTYERPSHRFTFTWPSPVAPFADELPPPGPA
;
A
#
# COMPACT_ATOMS: atom_id res chain seq x y z
N MET A 1 -0.49 -17.52 6.86
CA MET A 1 -1.07 -18.04 5.60
C MET A 1 -1.26 -16.91 4.62
N TYR A 2 -0.73 -17.06 3.44
CA TYR A 2 -0.88 -16.06 2.39
C TYR A 2 -2.32 -15.96 1.94
N GLU A 3 -2.79 -14.74 1.77
CA GLU A 3 -4.15 -14.42 1.32
C GLU A 3 -4.08 -13.49 0.12
N THR A 4 -4.93 -13.72 -0.87
CA THR A 4 -5.01 -12.87 -2.06
C THR A 4 -6.16 -11.89 -1.94
N PHE A 5 -5.84 -10.61 -2.02
CA PHE A 5 -6.83 -9.54 -2.14
C PHE A 5 -6.90 -9.10 -3.60
N ARG A 6 -8.11 -9.03 -4.13
CA ARG A 6 -8.37 -8.60 -5.52
C ARG A 6 -8.97 -7.20 -5.50
N TYR A 7 -8.14 -6.22 -5.82
CA TYR A 7 -8.63 -4.87 -6.00
C TYR A 7 -9.32 -4.74 -7.36
N ARG A 8 -10.53 -4.19 -7.36
CA ARG A 8 -11.30 -3.94 -8.57
C ARG A 8 -12.04 -2.62 -8.44
N TYR A 9 -11.91 -1.77 -9.45
CA TYR A 9 -12.68 -0.55 -9.60
C TYR A 9 -13.19 -0.49 -11.02
N LEU A 10 -14.49 -0.25 -11.19
CA LEU A 10 -15.11 -0.14 -12.50
C LEU A 10 -16.05 1.06 -12.52
N HIS A 11 -15.87 1.95 -13.49
CA HIS A 11 -16.73 3.10 -13.72
C HIS A 11 -16.86 3.37 -15.21
N ALA A 12 -18.11 3.37 -15.72
CA ALA A 12 -18.43 3.69 -17.12
C ALA A 12 -17.56 2.92 -18.15
N GLY A 13 -17.33 1.63 -17.92
CA GLY A 13 -16.58 0.76 -18.81
C GLY A 13 -15.07 0.88 -18.70
N VAL A 14 -14.56 1.70 -17.77
CA VAL A 14 -13.14 1.87 -17.49
C VAL A 14 -12.84 1.32 -16.11
N GLY A 15 -11.77 0.56 -15.97
CA GLY A 15 -11.47 -0.12 -14.72
C GLY A 15 -10.02 -0.01 -14.27
N LEU A 16 -9.82 -0.34 -12.99
CA LEU A 16 -8.52 -0.57 -12.39
C LEU A 16 -8.54 -1.93 -11.70
N ALA A 17 -7.47 -2.69 -11.80
CA ALA A 17 -7.39 -4.01 -11.22
C ALA A 17 -5.98 -4.34 -10.76
N ALA A 18 -5.87 -5.04 -9.63
CA ALA A 18 -4.64 -5.65 -9.16
C ALA A 18 -4.95 -6.82 -8.22
N ASN A 19 -4.05 -7.76 -8.12
CA ASN A 19 -4.09 -8.84 -7.16
C ASN A 19 -2.87 -8.75 -6.25
N LEU A 20 -3.10 -8.74 -4.95
CA LEU A 20 -2.05 -8.72 -3.94
C LEU A 20 -2.13 -10.00 -3.12
N CYS A 21 -1.07 -10.80 -3.16
CA CYS A 21 -0.93 -11.98 -2.31
C CYS A 21 0.07 -11.65 -1.20
N ALA A 22 -0.38 -11.70 0.04
CA ALA A 22 0.44 -11.32 1.18
C ALA A 22 0.08 -12.13 2.43
N ASP A 23 1.02 -12.12 3.37
CA ASP A 23 0.82 -12.61 4.73
C ASP A 23 1.36 -11.58 5.72
N ALA A 24 1.08 -11.78 6.99
CA ALA A 24 1.65 -10.96 8.05
C ALA A 24 2.08 -11.85 9.21
N TYR A 25 3.22 -11.52 9.79
CA TYR A 25 3.70 -12.22 10.97
C TYR A 25 4.41 -11.28 11.92
N ARG A 26 4.40 -11.62 13.20
CA ARG A 26 5.12 -10.88 14.23
C ARG A 26 6.43 -11.59 14.54
N THR A 27 7.44 -10.80 14.88
CA THR A 27 8.76 -11.31 15.21
C THR A 27 9.41 -10.45 16.28
N ASP A 28 10.23 -11.07 17.12
CA ASP A 28 11.02 -10.36 18.14
C ASP A 28 12.31 -9.76 17.58
N VAL A 29 12.70 -10.18 16.39
CA VAL A 29 13.93 -9.73 15.73
C VAL A 29 13.56 -9.01 14.43
N PRO A 30 14.11 -7.81 14.17
CA PRO A 30 13.88 -7.14 12.90
C PRO A 30 14.24 -8.04 11.71
N PRO A 31 13.39 -8.10 10.68
CA PRO A 31 13.67 -8.94 9.52
C PRO A 31 14.89 -8.43 8.75
N PRO A 32 15.71 -9.33 8.18
CA PRO A 32 16.84 -8.92 7.36
C PRO A 32 16.39 -8.30 6.04
N PRO A 33 17.24 -7.51 5.36
CA PRO A 33 16.96 -7.08 4.00
C PRO A 33 16.56 -8.26 3.10
N PRO A 34 15.63 -8.10 2.14
CA PRO A 34 15.12 -6.83 1.59
C PRO A 34 13.87 -6.25 2.27
N ALA A 35 13.67 -6.45 3.55
CA ALA A 35 12.57 -5.83 4.27
C ALA A 35 12.79 -4.31 4.41
N LEU A 36 11.73 -3.54 4.14
CA LEU A 36 11.72 -2.09 4.26
C LEU A 36 11.10 -1.69 5.59
N LEU A 37 11.80 -0.85 6.35
CA LEU A 37 11.24 -0.24 7.55
C LEU A 37 10.26 0.87 7.13
N ILE A 38 8.98 0.68 7.42
CA ILE A 38 7.92 1.65 7.09
C ILE A 38 7.73 2.65 8.22
N TYR A 39 7.58 2.16 9.44
CA TYR A 39 7.32 3.01 10.60
C TYR A 39 7.61 2.22 11.88
N ARG A 40 8.52 2.73 12.73
CA ARG A 40 8.91 2.10 14.01
C ARG A 40 9.25 0.62 13.85
N SER A 41 8.33 -0.28 14.19
CA SER A 41 8.49 -1.73 14.10
C SER A 41 7.61 -2.36 13.00
N LEU A 42 7.10 -1.56 12.07
CA LEU A 42 6.36 -2.05 10.91
C LEU A 42 7.28 -2.16 9.70
N TYR A 43 7.34 -3.37 9.14
CA TYR A 43 8.17 -3.69 7.98
C TYR A 43 7.32 -4.16 6.81
N LEU A 44 7.78 -3.86 5.61
CA LEU A 44 7.23 -4.37 4.37
C LEU A 44 8.31 -5.20 3.67
N ARG A 45 8.01 -6.46 3.43
CA ARG A 45 8.89 -7.35 2.68
C ARG A 45 8.32 -7.56 1.29
N LEU A 46 9.15 -7.31 0.28
CA LEU A 46 8.78 -7.45 -1.12
C LEU A 46 9.33 -8.77 -1.69
N PRO A 47 8.76 -9.29 -2.80
CA PRO A 47 9.23 -10.53 -3.40
C PRO A 47 10.70 -10.44 -3.79
N ALA A 48 11.49 -11.45 -3.38
CA ALA A 48 12.94 -11.47 -3.62
C ALA A 48 13.29 -11.89 -5.04
N ASP A 49 12.46 -12.69 -5.68
CA ASP A 49 12.64 -13.24 -7.03
C ASP A 49 12.14 -12.30 -8.13
N ARG A 50 11.32 -11.34 -7.77
CA ARG A 50 10.83 -10.28 -8.64
C ARG A 50 11.09 -8.96 -7.97
N THR A 51 12.10 -8.25 -8.42
CA THR A 51 12.26 -6.86 -7.98
C THR A 51 11.12 -6.05 -8.57
N PRO A 52 10.14 -5.63 -7.78
CA PRO A 52 9.11 -4.73 -8.30
C PRO A 52 9.76 -3.44 -8.76
N TYR A 53 9.18 -2.80 -9.76
CA TYR A 53 9.60 -1.46 -10.12
C TYR A 53 9.53 -0.58 -8.88
N TRP A 54 10.47 0.34 -8.75
CA TRP A 54 10.54 1.22 -7.58
C TRP A 54 9.20 1.93 -7.28
N LEU A 55 8.45 2.25 -8.34
CA LEU A 55 7.15 2.92 -8.23
C LEU A 55 6.11 2.01 -7.57
N GLU A 56 6.09 0.72 -7.90
CA GLU A 56 5.21 -0.26 -7.24
C GLU A 56 5.58 -0.42 -5.77
N ALA A 57 6.87 -0.57 -5.50
CA ALA A 57 7.37 -0.68 -4.13
C ALA A 57 7.01 0.57 -3.30
N ALA A 58 7.15 1.74 -3.87
CA ALA A 58 6.83 3.00 -3.22
C ALA A 58 5.35 3.10 -2.86
N TRP A 59 4.45 2.75 -3.78
CA TRP A 59 3.01 2.80 -3.51
C TRP A 59 2.55 1.72 -2.54
N LEU A 60 3.13 0.52 -2.56
CA LEU A 60 2.89 -0.49 -1.53
C LEU A 60 3.36 0.01 -0.16
N ALA A 61 4.54 0.61 -0.09
CA ALA A 61 5.05 1.19 1.16
C ALA A 61 4.15 2.31 1.68
N PHE A 62 3.65 3.17 0.80
CA PHE A 62 2.69 4.20 1.16
C PHE A 62 1.40 3.60 1.72
N GLY A 63 0.85 2.58 1.06
CA GLY A 63 -0.34 1.86 1.54
C GLY A 63 -0.16 1.29 2.95
N ALA A 64 0.99 0.70 3.23
CA ALA A 64 1.32 0.22 4.58
C ALA A 64 1.38 1.37 5.59
N SER A 65 1.93 2.52 5.20
CA SER A 65 2.08 3.68 6.07
C SER A 65 0.75 4.26 6.55
N LEU A 66 -0.30 4.12 5.75
CA LEU A 66 -1.63 4.63 6.09
C LEU A 66 -2.24 3.98 7.34
N HIS A 67 -1.81 2.76 7.65
CA HIS A 67 -2.28 2.02 8.82
C HIS A 67 -1.21 1.83 9.90
N ALA A 68 -0.06 2.47 9.74
CA ALA A 68 1.11 2.19 10.56
C ALA A 68 0.85 2.37 12.06
N LYS A 69 0.17 3.44 12.46
CA LYS A 69 -0.12 3.73 13.87
C LYS A 69 -1.01 2.68 14.53
N GLN A 70 -1.93 2.08 13.77
CA GLN A 70 -2.84 1.06 14.28
C GLN A 70 -2.22 -0.33 14.31
N LEU A 71 -1.23 -0.58 13.44
CA LEU A 71 -0.58 -1.89 13.31
C LEU A 71 0.57 -2.09 14.29
N VAL A 72 1.20 -1.01 14.75
CA VAL A 72 2.36 -1.07 15.64
C VAL A 72 1.92 -1.25 17.08
N ASP A 73 2.41 -2.29 17.76
CA ASP A 73 2.08 -2.61 19.15
C ASP A 73 3.29 -2.98 20.03
N GLY A 74 4.50 -2.65 19.60
CA GLY A 74 5.73 -2.93 20.34
C GLY A 74 6.51 -4.12 19.85
N GLN A 75 5.89 -5.10 19.20
CA GLN A 75 6.55 -6.20 18.53
C GLN A 75 6.66 -5.89 17.04
N ALA A 76 7.75 -6.29 16.39
CA ALA A 76 7.90 -6.09 14.96
C ALA A 76 6.81 -6.85 14.19
N LEU A 77 6.14 -6.13 13.31
CA LEU A 77 5.16 -6.70 12.38
C LEU A 77 5.72 -6.63 10.97
N VAL A 78 5.71 -7.75 10.28
CA VAL A 78 6.16 -7.85 8.89
C VAL A 78 4.94 -8.11 8.00
N LEU A 79 4.70 -7.20 7.07
CA LEU A 79 3.78 -7.41 5.96
C LEU A 79 4.59 -8.03 4.83
N ASP A 80 4.34 -9.29 4.52
CA ASP A 80 5.14 -10.07 3.58
C ASP A 80 4.37 -10.24 2.27
N VAL A 81 4.78 -9.50 1.25
CA VAL A 81 4.18 -9.57 -0.08
C VAL A 81 4.83 -10.67 -0.88
N GLU A 82 4.07 -11.71 -1.19
CA GLU A 82 4.51 -12.81 -2.05
C GLU A 82 4.41 -12.43 -3.53
N ALA A 83 3.30 -11.79 -3.91
CA ALA A 83 3.07 -11.41 -5.29
C ALA A 83 2.16 -10.18 -5.40
N PHE A 84 2.46 -9.34 -6.36
CA PHE A 84 1.62 -8.23 -6.78
C PHE A 84 1.53 -8.24 -8.29
N THR A 85 0.33 -8.48 -8.82
CA THR A 85 0.10 -8.64 -10.26
C THR A 85 -1.06 -7.76 -10.72
N TYR A 86 -0.99 -7.33 -11.97
CA TYR A 86 -2.00 -6.47 -12.56
C TYR A 86 -2.07 -6.70 -14.09
N PRO A 87 -3.25 -6.47 -14.71
CA PRO A 87 -3.37 -6.50 -16.17
C PRO A 87 -2.70 -5.27 -16.78
N GLY A 88 -2.12 -5.41 -17.97
CA GLY A 88 -1.35 -4.34 -18.61
C GLY A 88 -2.15 -3.08 -18.94
N ALA A 89 -3.48 -3.18 -19.11
CA ALA A 89 -4.33 -2.08 -19.54
C ALA A 89 -5.02 -1.33 -18.39
N ASP A 90 -5.48 -2.06 -17.36
CA ASP A 90 -6.31 -1.52 -16.29
C ASP A 90 -5.50 -1.31 -15.00
N TYR A 91 -4.46 -0.48 -15.09
CA TYR A 91 -3.54 -0.29 -13.98
C TYR A 91 -3.00 1.14 -13.90
N ARG A 92 -2.88 1.61 -12.67
CA ARG A 92 -2.10 2.79 -12.26
C ARG A 92 -1.30 2.41 -11.02
N ALA A 93 -0.14 2.98 -10.86
CA ALA A 93 0.77 2.62 -9.76
C ALA A 93 0.16 2.82 -8.38
N GLU A 94 -0.71 3.82 -8.22
CA GLU A 94 -1.44 4.14 -7.00
C GLU A 94 -2.32 2.97 -6.52
N VAL A 95 -2.70 2.07 -7.41
CA VAL A 95 -3.51 0.88 -7.09
C VAL A 95 -2.79 -0.02 -6.09
N GLY A 96 -1.45 0.00 -6.06
CA GLY A 96 -0.67 -0.73 -5.06
C GLY A 96 -1.05 -0.35 -3.64
N ALA A 97 -1.19 0.95 -3.37
CA ALA A 97 -1.62 1.44 -2.05
C ALA A 97 -3.04 1.00 -1.71
N LEU A 98 -3.96 1.07 -2.68
CA LEU A 98 -5.36 0.67 -2.49
C LEU A 98 -5.52 -0.83 -2.30
N ALA A 99 -4.74 -1.63 -3.02
CA ALA A 99 -4.73 -3.09 -2.86
C ALA A 99 -4.23 -3.49 -1.46
N LEU A 100 -3.17 -2.85 -0.99
CA LEU A 100 -2.65 -3.13 0.35
C LEU A 100 -3.59 -2.64 1.44
N ASP A 101 -4.20 -1.46 1.27
CA ASP A 101 -5.25 -0.97 2.17
C ASP A 101 -6.39 -1.98 2.32
N GLY A 102 -6.91 -2.50 1.21
CA GLY A 102 -7.97 -3.51 1.22
C GLY A 102 -7.54 -4.83 1.85
N TRP A 103 -6.30 -5.25 1.61
CA TRP A 103 -5.75 -6.45 2.22
C TRP A 103 -5.62 -6.29 3.74
N ILE A 104 -5.09 -5.14 4.20
CA ILE A 104 -4.97 -4.82 5.64
C ILE A 104 -6.35 -4.78 6.30
N HIS A 105 -7.32 -4.14 5.67
CA HIS A 105 -8.70 -4.12 6.15
C HIS A 105 -9.23 -5.53 6.38
N ARG A 106 -9.05 -6.41 5.42
CA ARG A 106 -9.51 -7.80 5.50
C ARG A 106 -8.75 -8.59 6.56
N ARG A 107 -7.43 -8.47 6.56
CA ARG A 107 -6.56 -9.28 7.44
C ARG A 107 -6.66 -8.89 8.91
N PHE A 108 -6.74 -7.59 9.21
CA PHE A 108 -6.68 -7.07 10.57
C PHE A 108 -8.00 -6.51 11.08
N GLY A 109 -9.03 -6.42 10.24
CA GLY A 109 -10.30 -5.84 10.62
C GLY A 109 -10.25 -4.32 10.83
N LEU A 110 -9.21 -3.66 10.35
CA LEU A 110 -9.10 -2.20 10.44
C LEU A 110 -10.00 -1.53 9.41
N ALA A 111 -10.48 -0.32 9.71
CA ALA A 111 -11.24 0.46 8.75
C ALA A 111 -10.38 0.78 7.51
N PRO A 112 -10.97 0.83 6.30
CA PRO A 112 -10.26 1.33 5.12
C PRO A 112 -9.72 2.74 5.34
N CYS A 113 -8.64 3.09 4.64
CA CYS A 113 -7.96 4.37 4.84
C CYS A 113 -8.79 5.61 4.48
N GLY A 114 -9.88 5.43 3.74
CA GLY A 114 -10.72 6.54 3.28
C GLY A 114 -10.28 7.17 1.97
N ALA A 115 -9.39 6.54 1.24
CA ALA A 115 -9.02 6.96 -0.11
C ALA A 115 -10.20 6.81 -1.08
N SER A 116 -10.26 7.69 -2.06
CA SER A 116 -11.26 7.63 -3.11
C SER A 116 -10.62 7.69 -4.49
N VAL A 117 -11.31 7.10 -5.47
CA VAL A 117 -10.90 7.08 -6.87
C VAL A 117 -12.03 7.69 -7.70
N THR A 118 -11.68 8.61 -8.58
CA THR A 118 -12.62 9.17 -9.56
C THR A 118 -12.03 9.06 -10.96
N TYR A 119 -12.90 8.92 -11.96
CA TYR A 119 -12.52 8.93 -13.36
C TYR A 119 -13.13 10.12 -14.06
N GLU A 120 -12.28 10.93 -14.69
CA GLU A 120 -12.69 12.11 -15.45
C GLU A 120 -12.73 11.78 -16.95
N ARG A 121 -13.93 11.75 -17.53
CA ARG A 121 -14.13 11.44 -18.94
C ARG A 121 -13.40 12.40 -19.91
N PRO A 122 -13.48 13.72 -19.73
CA PRO A 122 -12.85 14.63 -20.69
C PRO A 122 -11.35 14.46 -20.82
N SER A 123 -10.66 14.18 -19.70
CA SER A 123 -9.21 13.99 -19.67
C SER A 123 -8.77 12.51 -19.74
N HIS A 124 -9.70 11.57 -19.68
CA HIS A 124 -9.43 10.14 -19.56
C HIS A 124 -8.46 9.80 -18.43
N ARG A 125 -8.64 10.45 -17.28
CA ARG A 125 -7.74 10.31 -16.12
C ARG A 125 -8.45 9.76 -14.91
N PHE A 126 -7.72 8.90 -14.17
CA PHE A 126 -8.07 8.55 -12.81
C PHE A 126 -7.44 9.55 -11.84
N THR A 127 -8.24 10.00 -10.88
CA THR A 127 -7.77 10.86 -9.79
C THR A 127 -7.91 10.10 -8.48
N PHE A 128 -6.83 10.04 -7.71
CA PHE A 128 -6.78 9.39 -6.42
C PHE A 128 -6.74 10.46 -5.34
N THR A 129 -7.64 10.37 -4.38
CA THR A 129 -7.71 11.30 -3.25
C THR A 129 -7.40 10.52 -1.97
N TRP A 130 -6.40 10.98 -1.24
CA TRP A 130 -5.93 10.36 -0.01
C TRP A 130 -6.53 11.07 1.21
N PRO A 131 -6.66 10.38 2.37
CA PRO A 131 -7.18 11.03 3.56
C PRO A 131 -6.28 12.20 3.99
N SER A 132 -6.91 13.34 4.30
CA SER A 132 -6.19 14.51 4.82
C SER A 132 -5.64 14.23 6.24
N PRO A 133 -4.43 14.67 6.61
CA PRO A 133 -3.52 15.55 5.85
C PRO A 133 -2.45 14.80 5.04
N VAL A 134 -2.66 13.56 4.69
CA VAL A 134 -1.65 12.71 4.07
C VAL A 134 -1.46 13.10 2.60
N ALA A 135 -0.22 13.37 2.22
CA ALA A 135 0.18 13.56 0.83
C ALA A 135 1.25 12.53 0.47
N PRO A 136 1.04 11.70 -0.56
CA PRO A 136 2.05 10.74 -0.96
C PRO A 136 3.24 11.45 -1.62
N PHE A 137 4.45 11.06 -1.22
CA PHE A 137 5.69 11.54 -1.83
C PHE A 137 5.80 13.08 -1.93
N ALA A 138 5.29 13.77 -0.90
CA ALA A 138 5.43 15.23 -0.83
C ALA A 138 6.90 15.58 -0.58
N ASP A 139 7.46 16.44 -1.44
CA ASP A 139 8.81 16.98 -1.26
C ASP A 139 8.87 18.07 -0.18
N GLU A 140 7.78 18.31 0.49
CA GLU A 140 7.73 19.27 1.58
C GLU A 140 8.50 18.72 2.78
N LEU A 141 9.54 19.44 3.13
CA LEU A 141 10.20 19.20 4.39
C LEU A 141 9.19 19.45 5.53
N PRO A 142 9.18 18.60 6.55
CA PRO A 142 8.36 18.90 7.72
C PRO A 142 8.74 20.29 8.22
N PRO A 143 7.76 21.09 8.70
CA PRO A 143 8.07 22.38 9.27
C PRO A 143 9.13 22.22 10.36
N PRO A 144 10.08 23.17 10.46
CA PRO A 144 11.07 23.10 11.52
C PRO A 144 10.36 22.94 12.86
N GLY A 145 10.82 21.96 13.63
CA GLY A 145 10.27 21.74 14.96
C GLY A 145 10.35 23.01 15.81
N PRO A 146 9.58 23.09 16.89
CA PRO A 146 9.66 24.25 17.76
C PRO A 146 11.09 24.44 18.23
N ALA A 147 11.55 25.68 18.15
CA ALA A 147 12.91 26.06 18.55
C ALA A 147 13.12 25.79 20.06
#